data_b675832b0c4248da24bc4740b831fed0
#
_entry.id   b675832b0c4248da24bc4740b831fed0
#
_cell.length_a   1.000
_cell.length_b   1.000
_cell.length_c   1.000
_cell.angle_alpha   90.00
_cell.angle_beta   90.00
_cell.angle_gamma   90.00
#
_symmetry.space_group_name_H-M   'P 1'
#
loop_
_entity.id
_entity.type
_entity.pdbx_description
1 polymer ?
#
loop_
_entity_poly.entity_id
_entity_poly.type
_entity_poly.pdbx_seq_one_letter_code
_entity_poly.pdbx_strand_id
1 'polypeptide(L)'
;MTHADHPTKKQLILEIARELSVPRFTPAEVEQIRRQLVARLGAGGKTSADYIAGVLETAGMRIVWSTKADTEGQYKEEFQDLLHFANLEDAEMCIMRLDELYRKFQEEEERAAVERVLEVARMGRRRAEMIARNHKVEPEKRAEKEEIMQWFKVWLETPDVFFDWLEARKVSPDFIRRFARSASADA
;
A
#
# COMPACT_ATOMS: atom_id res chain seq x y z
N MET A 1 0.27 -25.50 -42.70
CA MET A 1 -0.62 -24.61 -41.97
C MET A 1 0.13 -24.17 -40.72
N THR A 2 0.71 -22.95 -40.77
CA THR A 2 1.44 -22.37 -39.66
C THR A 2 0.44 -21.90 -38.62
N HIS A 3 0.45 -22.53 -37.43
CA HIS A 3 -0.25 -21.99 -36.28
C HIS A 3 0.33 -20.61 -35.98
N ALA A 4 -0.45 -19.58 -36.26
CA ALA A 4 -0.12 -18.24 -35.81
C ALA A 4 -0.14 -18.30 -34.27
N ASP A 5 1.03 -18.24 -33.63
CA ASP A 5 1.15 -18.15 -32.19
C ASP A 5 0.47 -16.87 -31.73
N HIS A 6 -0.74 -16.99 -31.18
CA HIS A 6 -1.41 -15.85 -30.59
C HIS A 6 -0.59 -15.39 -29.38
N PRO A 7 -0.25 -14.10 -29.29
CA PRO A 7 0.54 -13.60 -28.19
C PRO A 7 -0.14 -13.88 -26.86
N THR A 8 0.63 -14.39 -25.91
CA THR A 8 0.14 -14.61 -24.56
C THR A 8 -0.27 -13.29 -23.89
N LYS A 9 -1.17 -13.33 -22.89
CA LYS A 9 -1.57 -12.15 -22.15
C LYS A 9 -0.35 -11.39 -21.59
N LYS A 10 0.67 -12.11 -21.10
CA LYS A 10 1.93 -11.53 -20.60
C LYS A 10 2.69 -10.78 -21.72
N GLN A 11 2.79 -11.36 -22.92
CA GLN A 11 3.44 -10.71 -24.06
C GLN A 11 2.70 -9.45 -24.48
N LEU A 12 1.35 -9.47 -24.51
CA LEU A 12 0.54 -8.29 -24.81
C LEU A 12 0.69 -7.18 -23.77
N ILE A 13 0.76 -7.52 -22.47
CA ILE A 13 1.04 -6.52 -21.42
C ILE A 13 2.35 -5.79 -21.71
N LEU A 14 3.42 -6.53 -22.01
CA LEU A 14 4.73 -5.97 -22.28
C LEU A 14 4.78 -5.18 -23.59
N GLU A 15 4.02 -5.60 -24.61
CA GLU A 15 3.87 -4.88 -25.87
C GLU A 15 3.19 -3.54 -25.64
N ILE A 16 2.04 -3.52 -25.00
CA ILE A 16 1.30 -2.29 -24.64
C ILE A 16 2.16 -1.36 -23.79
N ALA A 17 2.88 -1.91 -22.81
CA ALA A 17 3.76 -1.12 -21.96
C ALA A 17 4.88 -0.43 -22.75
N ARG A 18 5.46 -1.12 -23.74
CA ARG A 18 6.46 -0.52 -24.64
C ARG A 18 5.85 0.55 -25.57
N GLU A 19 4.62 0.33 -26.06
CA GLU A 19 3.89 1.33 -26.86
C GLU A 19 3.63 2.62 -26.06
N LEU A 20 3.37 2.53 -24.77
CA LEU A 20 3.19 3.70 -23.89
C LEU A 20 4.48 4.51 -23.73
N SER A 21 5.65 3.88 -23.87
CA SER A 21 6.97 4.54 -23.87
C SER A 21 7.21 5.44 -22.66
N VAL A 22 6.70 5.06 -21.50
CA VAL A 22 6.85 5.84 -20.27
C VAL A 22 8.05 5.34 -19.44
N PRO A 23 8.80 6.23 -18.78
CA PRO A 23 9.95 5.82 -17.98
C PRO A 23 9.56 5.06 -16.70
N ARG A 24 8.31 5.18 -16.30
CA ARG A 24 7.70 4.54 -15.14
C ARG A 24 6.20 4.41 -15.31
N PHE A 25 5.62 3.41 -14.67
CA PHE A 25 4.18 3.12 -14.73
C PHE A 25 3.51 3.53 -13.43
N THR A 26 2.58 4.46 -13.49
CA THR A 26 1.68 4.86 -12.40
C THR A 26 0.40 4.00 -12.44
N PRO A 27 -0.48 4.08 -11.43
CA PRO A 27 -1.79 3.44 -11.48
C PRO A 27 -2.61 3.81 -12.73
N ALA A 28 -2.42 5.02 -13.28
CA ALA A 28 -3.12 5.46 -14.49
C ALA A 28 -2.64 4.69 -15.73
N GLU A 29 -1.33 4.49 -15.91
CA GLU A 29 -0.78 3.70 -17.00
C GLU A 29 -1.12 2.22 -16.87
N VAL A 30 -1.10 1.68 -15.63
CA VAL A 30 -1.55 0.29 -15.38
C VAL A 30 -3.01 0.11 -15.76
N GLU A 31 -3.88 1.06 -15.43
CA GLU A 31 -5.29 1.04 -15.83
C GLU A 31 -5.45 1.20 -17.35
N GLN A 32 -4.62 2.00 -17.99
CA GLN A 32 -4.59 2.14 -19.45
C GLN A 32 -4.21 0.82 -20.13
N ILE A 33 -3.18 0.11 -19.63
CA ILE A 33 -2.81 -1.23 -20.10
C ILE A 33 -4.00 -2.18 -19.92
N ARG A 34 -4.69 -2.15 -18.78
CA ARG A 34 -5.86 -2.98 -18.52
C ARG A 34 -6.98 -2.76 -19.53
N ARG A 35 -7.28 -1.51 -19.86
CA ARG A 35 -8.30 -1.16 -20.87
C ARG A 35 -7.91 -1.65 -22.26
N GLN A 36 -6.65 -1.48 -22.65
CA GLN A 36 -6.15 -1.94 -23.95
C GLN A 36 -6.16 -3.46 -24.05
N LEU A 37 -5.85 -4.20 -22.98
CA LEU A 37 -5.98 -5.65 -22.95
C LEU A 37 -7.42 -6.11 -23.18
N VAL A 38 -8.38 -5.46 -22.54
CA VAL A 38 -9.81 -5.76 -22.75
C VAL A 38 -10.22 -5.42 -24.18
N ALA A 39 -9.75 -4.31 -24.73
CA ALA A 39 -10.04 -3.91 -26.10
C ALA A 39 -9.49 -4.93 -27.13
N ARG A 40 -8.28 -5.47 -26.90
CA ARG A 40 -7.62 -6.43 -27.80
C ARG A 40 -8.11 -7.88 -27.64
N LEU A 41 -8.46 -8.30 -26.43
CA LEU A 41 -8.78 -9.69 -26.09
C LEU A 41 -10.24 -9.90 -25.64
N GLY A 42 -11.07 -8.88 -25.59
CA GLY A 42 -12.45 -8.94 -25.08
C GLY A 42 -12.46 -9.44 -23.63
N ALA A 43 -13.37 -10.38 -23.34
CA ALA A 43 -13.51 -10.97 -22.00
C ALA A 43 -12.21 -11.65 -21.51
N GLY A 44 -11.41 -12.21 -22.42
CA GLY A 44 -10.09 -12.80 -22.12
C GLY A 44 -9.06 -11.80 -21.62
N GLY A 45 -9.23 -10.51 -21.90
CA GLY A 45 -8.34 -9.43 -21.45
C GLY A 45 -8.53 -9.01 -20.00
N LYS A 46 -9.64 -9.42 -19.36
CA LYS A 46 -9.87 -9.08 -17.93
C LYS A 46 -8.76 -9.62 -17.05
N THR A 47 -8.16 -8.72 -16.27
CA THR A 47 -7.07 -9.05 -15.33
C THR A 47 -7.01 -8.00 -14.23
N SER A 48 -6.35 -8.32 -13.09
CA SER A 48 -6.14 -7.36 -12.01
C SER A 48 -4.98 -6.40 -12.32
N ALA A 49 -5.02 -5.23 -11.70
CA ALA A 49 -3.91 -4.29 -11.74
C ALA A 49 -2.62 -4.91 -11.16
N ASP A 50 -2.75 -5.69 -10.09
CA ASP A 50 -1.62 -6.37 -9.42
C ASP A 50 -0.94 -7.39 -10.35
N TYR A 51 -1.71 -8.12 -11.16
CA TYR A 51 -1.13 -9.04 -12.13
C TYR A 51 -0.33 -8.28 -13.20
N ILE A 52 -0.89 -7.17 -13.73
CA ILE A 52 -0.18 -6.32 -14.69
C ILE A 52 1.11 -5.80 -14.09
N ALA A 53 1.03 -5.26 -12.87
CA ALA A 53 2.16 -4.77 -12.12
C ALA A 53 3.25 -5.83 -11.94
N GLY A 54 2.89 -7.02 -11.50
CA GLY A 54 3.83 -8.13 -11.34
C GLY A 54 4.52 -8.54 -12.64
N VAL A 55 3.82 -8.46 -13.79
CA VAL A 55 4.41 -8.71 -15.11
C VAL A 55 5.42 -7.62 -15.48
N LEU A 56 5.10 -6.35 -15.25
CA LEU A 56 5.97 -5.21 -15.53
C LEU A 56 7.22 -5.24 -14.65
N GLU A 57 7.08 -5.46 -13.34
CA GLU A 57 8.19 -5.58 -12.40
C GLU A 57 9.12 -6.75 -12.75
N THR A 58 8.57 -7.90 -13.11
CA THR A 58 9.34 -9.07 -13.55
C THR A 58 10.16 -8.75 -14.83
N ALA A 59 9.67 -7.85 -15.65
CA ALA A 59 10.35 -7.37 -16.86
C ALA A 59 11.34 -6.22 -16.58
N GLY A 60 11.57 -5.85 -15.31
CA GLY A 60 12.47 -4.76 -14.92
C GLY A 60 11.88 -3.36 -15.16
N MET A 61 10.59 -3.25 -15.42
CA MET A 61 9.92 -1.96 -15.60
C MET A 61 9.56 -1.37 -14.24
N ARG A 62 9.85 -0.09 -14.05
CA ARG A 62 9.61 0.60 -12.80
C ARG A 62 8.14 0.96 -12.65
N ILE A 63 7.52 0.46 -11.58
CA ILE A 63 6.17 0.84 -11.18
C ILE A 63 6.24 1.81 -10.00
N VAL A 64 5.43 2.85 -10.08
CA VAL A 64 5.28 3.84 -9.04
C VAL A 64 3.82 3.88 -8.65
N TRP A 65 3.49 3.30 -7.50
CA TRP A 65 2.13 3.23 -6.98
C TRP A 65 1.62 4.56 -6.42
N SER A 66 2.53 5.54 -6.26
CA SER A 66 2.20 6.89 -5.84
C SER A 66 1.82 7.76 -7.03
N THR A 67 0.99 8.76 -6.80
CA THR A 67 0.65 9.76 -7.81
C THR A 67 1.86 10.62 -8.15
N LYS A 68 1.81 11.36 -9.26
CA LYS A 68 2.87 12.29 -9.65
C LYS A 68 3.21 13.30 -8.55
N ALA A 69 2.20 13.67 -7.74
CA ALA A 69 2.37 14.53 -6.59
C ALA A 69 3.33 13.97 -5.51
N ASP A 70 3.35 12.63 -5.34
CA ASP A 70 4.16 11.97 -4.31
C ASP A 70 5.60 11.71 -4.75
N THR A 71 5.89 11.71 -6.04
CA THR A 71 7.20 11.38 -6.60
C THR A 71 7.94 12.56 -7.20
N GLU A 72 7.22 13.62 -7.55
CA GLU A 72 7.77 14.81 -8.23
C GLU A 72 7.13 16.11 -7.74
N GLY A 73 6.14 16.00 -6.83
CA GLY A 73 5.37 17.13 -6.34
C GLY A 73 6.02 17.89 -5.17
N GLN A 74 5.33 18.93 -4.74
CA GLN A 74 5.70 19.80 -3.64
C GLN A 74 5.94 19.08 -2.31
N TYR A 75 5.27 17.92 -2.09
CA TYR A 75 5.31 17.16 -0.84
C TYR A 75 6.08 15.84 -0.96
N LYS A 76 6.99 15.72 -1.94
CA LYS A 76 7.74 14.48 -2.17
C LYS A 76 8.50 14.00 -0.93
N GLU A 77 9.15 14.91 -0.23
CA GLU A 77 9.96 14.59 0.94
C GLU A 77 9.11 14.13 2.12
N GLU A 78 7.91 14.71 2.29
CA GLU A 78 6.99 14.38 3.36
C GLU A 78 6.38 13.00 3.19
N PHE A 79 6.13 12.56 1.94
CA PHE A 79 5.46 11.29 1.63
C PHE A 79 6.42 10.15 1.28
N GLN A 80 7.70 10.45 1.10
CA GLN A 80 8.69 9.44 0.81
C GLN A 80 8.87 8.49 2.00
N ASP A 81 8.85 7.17 1.73
CA ASP A 81 9.08 6.10 2.71
C ASP A 81 8.12 6.07 3.93
N LEU A 82 6.98 6.75 3.83
CA LEU A 82 6.03 6.90 4.93
C LEU A 82 5.41 5.55 5.34
N LEU A 83 5.18 4.63 4.40
CA LEU A 83 4.57 3.32 4.66
C LEU A 83 5.63 2.23 4.84
N HIS A 84 6.50 2.40 5.81
CA HIS A 84 7.43 1.36 6.22
C HIS A 84 7.10 0.87 7.62
N PHE A 85 6.54 -0.34 7.75
CA PHE A 85 6.27 -0.97 9.04
C PHE A 85 6.51 -2.48 8.98
N ALA A 86 7.56 -2.92 9.63
CA ALA A 86 7.89 -4.33 9.79
C ALA A 86 7.20 -4.95 11.01
N ASN A 87 7.04 -4.18 12.08
CA ASN A 87 6.52 -4.57 13.38
C ASN A 87 5.56 -3.51 13.94
N LEU A 88 5.09 -3.69 15.19
CA LEU A 88 4.19 -2.75 15.87
C LEU A 88 4.85 -1.39 16.13
N GLU A 89 6.13 -1.37 16.52
CA GLU A 89 6.86 -0.13 16.79
C GLU A 89 7.00 0.72 15.54
N ASP A 90 7.41 0.10 14.42
CA ASP A 90 7.47 0.78 13.12
C ASP A 90 6.10 1.31 12.70
N ALA A 91 5.03 0.56 12.96
CA ALA A 91 3.67 0.98 12.62
C ALA A 91 3.22 2.19 13.45
N GLU A 92 3.57 2.22 14.73
CA GLU A 92 3.30 3.36 15.60
C GLU A 92 4.01 4.61 15.09
N MET A 93 5.30 4.51 14.80
CA MET A 93 6.09 5.61 14.23
C MET A 93 5.51 6.09 12.89
N CYS A 94 5.07 5.16 12.05
CA CYS A 94 4.41 5.48 10.79
C CYS A 94 3.12 6.29 11.00
N ILE A 95 2.27 5.87 11.95
CA ILE A 95 1.01 6.56 12.24
C ILE A 95 1.28 7.92 12.91
N MET A 96 2.26 8.02 13.81
CA MET A 96 2.68 9.30 14.38
C MET A 96 3.07 10.29 13.29
N ARG A 97 3.87 9.85 12.31
CA ARG A 97 4.27 10.69 11.19
C ARG A 97 3.10 11.11 10.30
N LEU A 98 2.15 10.21 10.06
CA LEU A 98 0.91 10.52 9.35
C LEU A 98 0.07 11.56 10.10
N ASP A 99 -0.02 11.44 11.42
CA ASP A 99 -0.76 12.38 12.27
C ASP A 99 -0.13 13.78 12.28
N GLU A 100 1.20 13.86 12.38
CA GLU A 100 1.93 15.12 12.26
C GLU A 100 1.65 15.82 10.92
N LEU A 101 1.71 15.08 9.82
CA LEU A 101 1.41 15.62 8.48
C LEU A 101 -0.06 16.01 8.34
N TYR A 102 -0.97 15.19 8.88
CA TYR A 102 -2.40 15.47 8.88
C TYR A 102 -2.71 16.79 9.57
N ARG A 103 -2.16 17.01 10.79
CA ARG A 103 -2.34 18.27 11.54
C ARG A 103 -1.71 19.46 10.83
N LYS A 104 -0.45 19.31 10.36
CA LYS A 104 0.25 20.34 9.59
C LYS A 104 -0.59 20.81 8.40
N PHE A 105 -1.05 19.89 7.56
CA PHE A 105 -1.80 20.27 6.36
C PHE A 105 -3.24 20.74 6.65
N GLN A 106 -3.82 20.35 7.78
CA GLN A 106 -5.08 20.95 8.25
C GLN A 106 -4.88 22.41 8.68
N GLU A 107 -3.83 22.72 9.43
CA GLU A 107 -3.49 24.08 9.83
C GLU A 107 -3.15 24.98 8.64
N GLU A 108 -2.50 24.41 7.62
CA GLU A 108 -2.16 25.10 6.36
C GLU A 108 -3.33 25.17 5.37
N GLU A 109 -4.49 24.61 5.72
CA GLU A 109 -5.70 24.52 4.87
C GLU A 109 -5.47 23.78 3.53
N GLU A 110 -4.45 22.93 3.45
CA GLU A 110 -4.02 22.20 2.26
C GLU A 110 -4.86 20.92 2.04
N ARG A 111 -6.09 21.07 1.59
CA ARG A 111 -7.06 19.97 1.46
C ARG A 111 -6.55 18.78 0.63
N ALA A 112 -5.84 19.03 -0.47
CA ALA A 112 -5.32 17.97 -1.32
C ALA A 112 -4.23 17.16 -0.59
N ALA A 113 -3.39 17.80 0.23
CA ALA A 113 -2.38 17.13 1.04
C ALA A 113 -3.03 16.34 2.19
N VAL A 114 -4.06 16.88 2.84
CA VAL A 114 -4.85 16.15 3.86
C VAL A 114 -5.45 14.87 3.28
N GLU A 115 -6.14 14.96 2.13
CA GLU A 115 -6.68 13.77 1.46
C GLU A 115 -5.61 12.76 1.11
N ARG A 116 -4.42 13.23 0.74
CA ARG A 116 -3.29 12.36 0.45
C ARG A 116 -2.79 11.61 1.68
N VAL A 117 -2.69 12.28 2.83
CA VAL A 117 -2.34 11.62 4.10
C VAL A 117 -3.34 10.51 4.42
N LEU A 118 -4.64 10.79 4.30
CA LEU A 118 -5.70 9.80 4.53
C LEU A 118 -5.62 8.63 3.55
N GLU A 119 -5.28 8.89 2.29
CA GLU A 119 -5.11 7.83 1.28
C GLU A 119 -3.92 6.93 1.62
N VAL A 120 -2.78 7.51 2.03
CA VAL A 120 -1.60 6.77 2.47
C VAL A 120 -1.94 5.88 3.68
N ALA A 121 -2.68 6.39 4.66
CA ALA A 121 -3.13 5.59 5.80
C ALA A 121 -4.06 4.44 5.39
N ARG A 122 -4.99 4.68 4.45
CA ARG A 122 -5.84 3.61 3.87
C ARG A 122 -5.00 2.54 3.17
N MET A 123 -3.93 2.93 2.48
CA MET A 123 -2.99 1.98 1.87
C MET A 123 -2.26 1.16 2.94
N GLY A 124 -1.79 1.79 4.02
CA GLY A 124 -1.17 1.11 5.17
C GLY A 124 -2.09 0.05 5.76
N ARG A 125 -3.35 0.41 6.01
CA ARG A 125 -4.38 -0.51 6.49
C ARG A 125 -4.55 -1.72 5.55
N ARG A 126 -4.72 -1.48 4.24
CA ARG A 126 -4.89 -2.56 3.26
C ARG A 126 -3.69 -3.47 3.18
N ARG A 127 -2.47 -2.92 3.26
CA ARG A 127 -1.24 -3.70 3.26
C ARG A 127 -1.15 -4.61 4.48
N ALA A 128 -1.46 -4.10 5.67
CA ALA A 128 -1.51 -4.90 6.88
C ALA A 128 -2.58 -6.00 6.79
N GLU A 129 -3.78 -5.67 6.28
CA GLU A 129 -4.87 -6.62 6.05
C GLU A 129 -4.49 -7.76 5.11
N MET A 130 -3.82 -7.46 3.99
CA MET A 130 -3.37 -8.49 3.04
C MET A 130 -2.41 -9.48 3.69
N ILE A 131 -1.48 -8.99 4.53
CA ILE A 131 -0.51 -9.84 5.22
C ILE A 131 -1.22 -10.67 6.30
N ALA A 132 -2.12 -10.05 7.08
CA ALA A 132 -2.90 -10.74 8.12
C ALA A 132 -3.75 -11.89 7.57
N ARG A 133 -4.30 -11.73 6.36
CA ARG A 133 -5.10 -12.77 5.67
C ARG A 133 -4.27 -13.83 4.94
N ASN A 134 -2.97 -13.65 4.82
CA ASN A 134 -2.12 -14.58 4.08
C ASN A 134 -1.77 -15.80 4.95
N HIS A 135 -2.38 -16.95 4.67
CA HIS A 135 -2.16 -18.21 5.41
C HIS A 135 -0.74 -18.77 5.30
N LYS A 136 0.09 -18.26 4.38
CA LYS A 136 1.51 -18.64 4.27
C LYS A 136 2.40 -17.90 5.26
N VAL A 137 1.89 -16.84 5.89
CA VAL A 137 2.59 -16.07 6.92
C VAL A 137 2.35 -16.72 8.28
N GLU A 138 3.36 -16.74 9.12
CA GLU A 138 3.32 -17.30 10.46
C GLU A 138 2.18 -16.70 11.31
N PRO A 139 1.51 -17.48 12.17
CA PRO A 139 0.36 -17.02 12.95
C PRO A 139 0.65 -15.77 13.79
N GLU A 140 1.83 -15.70 14.38
CA GLU A 140 2.26 -14.56 15.22
C GLU A 140 2.38 -13.28 14.39
N LYS A 141 3.01 -13.36 13.23
CA LYS A 141 3.12 -12.22 12.30
C LYS A 141 1.76 -11.81 11.74
N ARG A 142 0.85 -12.76 11.51
CA ARG A 142 -0.51 -12.42 11.09
C ARG A 142 -1.26 -11.66 12.17
N ALA A 143 -1.15 -12.13 13.44
CA ALA A 143 -1.76 -11.45 14.57
C ALA A 143 -1.22 -10.04 14.78
N GLU A 144 0.09 -9.83 14.58
CA GLU A 144 0.72 -8.51 14.61
C GLU A 144 0.17 -7.61 13.50
N LYS A 145 0.05 -8.11 12.26
CA LYS A 145 -0.49 -7.33 11.15
C LYS A 145 -1.99 -7.04 11.29
N GLU A 146 -2.74 -7.92 11.93
CA GLU A 146 -4.13 -7.68 12.30
C GLU A 146 -4.24 -6.53 13.29
N GLU A 147 -3.36 -6.48 14.29
CA GLU A 147 -3.29 -5.38 15.26
C GLU A 147 -2.91 -4.05 14.57
N ILE A 148 -1.90 -4.07 13.71
CA ILE A 148 -1.50 -2.89 12.90
C ILE A 148 -2.66 -2.40 12.02
N MET A 149 -3.37 -3.31 11.37
CA MET A 149 -4.57 -2.96 10.58
C MET A 149 -5.61 -2.24 11.44
N GLN A 150 -5.83 -2.72 12.66
CA GLN A 150 -6.76 -2.11 13.60
C GLN A 150 -6.31 -0.70 14.03
N TRP A 151 -5.00 -0.48 14.23
CA TRP A 151 -4.46 0.84 14.55
C TRP A 151 -4.72 1.85 13.43
N PHE A 152 -4.41 1.51 12.18
CA PHE A 152 -4.74 2.36 11.04
C PHE A 152 -6.25 2.63 10.92
N LYS A 153 -7.08 1.64 11.21
CA LYS A 153 -8.53 1.80 11.17
C LYS A 153 -9.00 2.82 12.20
N VAL A 154 -8.57 2.68 13.47
CA VAL A 154 -8.96 3.59 14.55
C VAL A 154 -8.46 5.00 14.29
N TRP A 155 -7.20 5.15 13.83
CA TRP A 155 -6.68 6.47 13.48
C TRP A 155 -7.49 7.14 12.35
N LEU A 156 -7.86 6.40 11.30
CA LEU A 156 -8.68 6.93 10.21
C LEU A 156 -10.10 7.36 10.64
N GLU A 157 -10.66 6.70 11.65
CA GLU A 157 -11.99 6.99 12.16
C GLU A 157 -11.98 8.11 13.21
N THR A 158 -10.94 8.15 14.05
CA THR A 158 -10.84 9.03 15.22
C THR A 158 -9.39 9.48 15.47
N PRO A 159 -8.80 10.30 14.56
CA PRO A 159 -7.39 10.71 14.69
C PRO A 159 -7.11 11.46 16.00
N ASP A 160 -8.05 12.29 16.47
CA ASP A 160 -7.84 13.14 17.65
C ASP A 160 -7.71 12.36 18.97
N VAL A 161 -8.27 11.17 19.05
CA VAL A 161 -8.25 10.33 20.28
C VAL A 161 -7.43 9.05 20.09
N PHE A 162 -6.80 8.87 18.94
CA PHE A 162 -6.10 7.64 18.60
C PHE A 162 -4.97 7.30 19.58
N PHE A 163 -4.15 8.27 19.96
CA PHE A 163 -3.00 8.00 20.83
C PHE A 163 -3.43 7.65 22.26
N ASP A 164 -4.46 8.30 22.79
CA ASP A 164 -5.04 7.92 24.09
C ASP A 164 -5.61 6.51 24.03
N TRP A 165 -6.31 6.18 22.95
CA TRP A 165 -6.81 4.82 22.70
C TRP A 165 -5.65 3.81 22.59
N LEU A 166 -4.57 4.14 21.87
CA LEU A 166 -3.41 3.27 21.68
C LEU A 166 -2.72 2.96 23.00
N GLU A 167 -2.50 3.96 23.85
CA GLU A 167 -1.90 3.77 25.16
C GLU A 167 -2.78 2.88 26.04
N ALA A 168 -4.08 3.13 26.09
CA ALA A 168 -5.03 2.27 26.80
C ALA A 168 -5.05 0.84 26.21
N ARG A 169 -4.91 0.70 24.89
CA ARG A 169 -4.85 -0.59 24.19
C ARG A 169 -3.61 -1.38 24.57
N LYS A 170 -2.43 -0.76 24.60
CA LYS A 170 -1.14 -1.40 24.91
C LYS A 170 -1.08 -1.96 26.34
N VAL A 171 -1.75 -1.33 27.29
CA VAL A 171 -1.81 -1.80 28.68
C VAL A 171 -2.94 -2.80 28.93
N SER A 172 -3.74 -3.12 27.93
CA SER A 172 -4.83 -4.09 28.08
C SER A 172 -4.28 -5.51 28.29
N PRO A 173 -4.92 -6.35 29.14
CA PRO A 173 -4.47 -7.71 29.40
C PRO A 173 -4.37 -8.57 28.14
N ASP A 174 -5.26 -8.35 27.16
CA ASP A 174 -5.27 -9.11 25.90
C ASP A 174 -4.09 -8.74 25.00
N PHE A 175 -3.74 -7.47 24.94
CA PHE A 175 -2.56 -6.99 24.21
C PHE A 175 -1.28 -7.51 24.86
N ILE A 176 -1.13 -7.33 26.18
CA ILE A 176 0.03 -7.81 26.93
C ILE A 176 0.20 -9.32 26.76
N ARG A 177 -0.87 -10.10 26.84
CA ARG A 177 -0.82 -11.55 26.66
C ARG A 177 -0.39 -11.96 25.26
N ARG A 178 -0.79 -11.20 24.24
CA ARG A 178 -0.53 -11.51 22.83
C ARG A 178 0.87 -11.09 22.38
N PHE A 179 1.37 -9.93 22.83
CA PHE A 179 2.57 -9.30 22.26
C PHE A 179 3.74 -9.10 23.23
N ALA A 180 3.56 -9.13 24.56
CA ALA A 180 4.65 -8.91 25.51
C ALA A 180 5.70 -10.05 25.56
N ARG A 181 5.43 -11.20 24.96
CA ARG A 181 6.41 -12.31 24.90
C ARG A 181 7.55 -12.07 23.92
N SER A 182 7.39 -11.22 22.93
CA SER A 182 8.43 -10.88 21.96
C SER A 182 9.49 -9.92 22.54
N ALA A 183 9.14 -9.08 23.52
CA ALA A 183 10.07 -8.14 24.14
C ALA A 183 11.02 -8.78 25.17
N SER A 184 10.72 -10.00 25.64
CA SER A 184 11.53 -10.69 26.67
C SER A 184 12.52 -11.72 26.11
N ALA A 185 12.59 -11.89 24.77
CA ALA A 185 13.46 -12.87 24.14
C ALA A 185 14.83 -12.29 23.72
N ASP A 186 14.99 -10.96 23.76
CA ASP A 186 16.21 -10.23 23.37
C ASP A 186 16.94 -9.59 24.55
N ALA A 187 16.70 -10.05 25.80
CA ALA A 187 17.37 -9.57 27.00
C ALA A 187 18.32 -10.64 27.58
#